data_ba8e4e2d634af49a174f5d419a357589
#
_entry.id   ba8e4e2d634af49a174f5d419a357589
#
_cell.length_a   1.000
_cell.length_b   1.000
_cell.length_c   1.000
_cell.angle_alpha   90.00
_cell.angle_beta   90.00
_cell.angle_gamma   90.00
#
_symmetry.space_group_name_H-M   'P 1'
#
loop_
_entity.id
_entity.type
_entity.pdbx_description
1 polymer ?
#
loop_
_entity_poly.entity_id
_entity_poly.type
_entity_poly.pdbx_seq_one_letter_code
_entity_poly.pdbx_strand_id
1 'polypeptide(L)'
;MIVADSPPTEIQSLIDNHINAFNTQDNELFFRVFGDTAIIVDGIAPYRWLNPNAPANWLADVAKWRENLGVSYEHLSYEMGFWNVEGSGAYAVVAGTLTVTIKGQTVARTGTLAYAFSKHSDVWKIDAQAWGRTS
;
A
#
# COMPACT_ATOMS: atom_id res chain seq x y z
N MET A 1 11.53 15.33 -27.33
CA MET A 1 10.80 15.55 -26.09
C MET A 1 11.07 14.40 -25.12
N ILE A 2 11.36 14.73 -23.90
CA ILE A 2 11.61 13.70 -22.87
C ILE A 2 10.32 13.44 -22.12
N VAL A 3 9.91 12.17 -22.06
CA VAL A 3 8.76 11.75 -21.27
C VAL A 3 9.29 11.31 -19.91
N ALA A 4 8.67 11.78 -18.84
CA ALA A 4 9.07 11.39 -17.49
C ALA A 4 8.74 9.91 -17.26
N ASP A 5 9.74 9.12 -16.88
CA ASP A 5 9.59 7.69 -16.60
C ASP A 5 9.18 7.41 -15.17
N SER A 6 9.17 8.43 -14.31
CA SER A 6 8.82 8.30 -12.91
C SER A 6 7.81 9.36 -12.51
N PRO A 7 6.96 9.09 -11.52
CA PRO A 7 5.99 10.06 -11.03
C PRO A 7 6.68 11.23 -10.31
N PRO A 8 5.95 12.31 -10.05
CA PRO A 8 6.47 13.39 -9.22
C PRO A 8 7.00 12.87 -7.89
N THR A 9 8.03 13.54 -7.38
CA THR A 9 8.73 13.12 -6.16
C THR A 9 7.78 12.88 -4.99
N GLU A 10 6.75 13.72 -4.82
CA GLU A 10 5.80 13.57 -3.71
C GLU A 10 5.01 12.27 -3.82
N ILE A 11 4.58 11.89 -5.02
CA ILE A 11 3.84 10.66 -5.25
C ILE A 11 4.74 9.44 -5.06
N GLN A 12 5.96 9.50 -5.62
CA GLN A 12 6.94 8.44 -5.42
C GLN A 12 7.26 8.23 -3.95
N SER A 13 7.43 9.33 -3.20
CA SER A 13 7.73 9.26 -1.77
C SER A 13 6.59 8.64 -0.97
N LEU A 14 5.33 8.92 -1.33
CA LEU A 14 4.18 8.30 -0.66
C LEU A 14 4.16 6.79 -0.87
N ILE A 15 4.42 6.34 -2.08
CA ILE A 15 4.48 4.91 -2.38
C ILE A 15 5.64 4.26 -1.62
N ASP A 16 6.83 4.85 -1.68
CA ASP A 16 8.01 4.34 -0.98
C ASP A 16 7.76 4.26 0.53
N ASN A 17 7.20 5.32 1.11
CA ASN A 17 6.92 5.37 2.54
C ASN A 17 5.85 4.37 2.96
N HIS A 18 4.81 4.18 2.15
CA HIS A 18 3.78 3.18 2.40
C HIS A 18 4.39 1.78 2.46
N ILE A 19 5.18 1.44 1.46
CA ILE A 19 5.79 0.10 1.36
C ILE A 19 6.87 -0.09 2.42
N ASN A 20 7.70 0.92 2.68
CA ASN A 20 8.71 0.85 3.75
C ASN A 20 8.06 0.70 5.12
N ALA A 21 6.97 1.42 5.38
CA ALA A 21 6.23 1.30 6.64
C ALA A 21 5.69 -0.11 6.83
N PHE A 22 5.16 -0.72 5.77
CA PHE A 22 4.71 -2.11 5.80
C PHE A 22 5.89 -3.05 6.10
N ASN A 23 7.00 -2.90 5.37
CA ASN A 23 8.16 -3.79 5.50
C ASN A 23 8.85 -3.70 6.85
N THR A 24 8.86 -2.52 7.46
CA THR A 24 9.53 -2.28 8.76
C THR A 24 8.56 -2.28 9.93
N GLN A 25 7.26 -2.42 9.67
CA GLN A 25 6.20 -2.32 10.68
C GLN A 25 6.24 -1.00 11.45
N ASP A 26 6.53 0.07 10.72
CA ASP A 26 6.54 1.43 11.25
C ASP A 26 5.11 2.01 11.17
N ASN A 27 4.33 1.82 12.22
CA ASN A 27 2.93 2.22 12.24
C ASN A 27 2.74 3.73 12.16
N GLU A 28 3.62 4.52 12.77
CA GLU A 28 3.52 5.98 12.66
C GLU A 28 3.68 6.46 11.23
N LEU A 29 4.67 5.93 10.51
CA LEU A 29 4.87 6.26 9.10
C LEU A 29 3.68 5.79 8.28
N PHE A 30 3.16 4.60 8.57
CA PHE A 30 1.99 4.04 7.87
C PHE A 30 0.80 4.98 7.99
N PHE A 31 0.50 5.47 9.20
CA PHE A 31 -0.63 6.39 9.40
C PHE A 31 -0.42 7.73 8.71
N ARG A 32 0.81 8.23 8.64
CA ARG A 32 1.09 9.54 8.05
C ARG A 32 0.86 9.62 6.55
N VAL A 33 0.97 8.51 5.84
CA VAL A 33 0.83 8.53 4.37
C VAL A 33 -0.63 8.53 3.93
N PHE A 34 -1.57 8.13 4.79
CA PHE A 34 -2.98 8.07 4.46
C PHE A 34 -3.73 9.35 4.86
N GLY A 35 -4.71 9.73 4.02
CA GLY A 35 -5.65 10.78 4.35
C GLY A 35 -6.75 10.28 5.30
N ASP A 36 -7.50 11.21 5.88
CA ASP A 36 -8.51 10.91 6.90
C ASP A 36 -9.68 10.08 6.38
N THR A 37 -9.95 10.16 5.07
CA THR A 37 -11.05 9.45 4.44
C THR A 37 -10.57 8.23 3.63
N ALA A 38 -9.36 7.78 3.88
CA ALA A 38 -8.76 6.68 3.13
C ALA A 38 -9.55 5.38 3.26
N ILE A 39 -9.54 4.61 2.18
CA ILE A 39 -10.10 3.26 2.14
C ILE A 39 -9.03 2.28 1.70
N ILE A 40 -9.13 1.04 2.16
CA ILE A 40 -8.19 -0.03 1.82
C ILE A 40 -8.98 -1.25 1.35
N VAL A 41 -8.49 -1.90 0.30
CA VAL A 41 -8.99 -3.17 -0.20
C VAL A 41 -7.82 -4.16 -0.19
N ASP A 42 -8.05 -5.36 0.33
CA ASP A 42 -7.01 -6.38 0.43
C ASP A 42 -7.65 -7.77 0.36
N GLY A 43 -6.81 -8.77 0.11
CA GLY A 43 -7.23 -10.15 -0.06
C GLY A 43 -7.46 -10.94 1.22
N ILE A 44 -7.42 -10.31 2.39
CA ILE A 44 -7.80 -10.94 3.65
C ILE A 44 -9.16 -10.43 4.10
N ALA A 45 -9.94 -11.24 4.82
CA ALA A 45 -11.25 -10.82 5.32
C ALA A 45 -11.09 -9.68 6.33
N PRO A 46 -11.95 -8.65 6.34
CA PRO A 46 -13.20 -8.53 5.59
C PRO A 46 -13.07 -7.91 4.19
N TYR A 47 -11.89 -7.86 3.62
CA TYR A 47 -11.56 -7.45 2.26
C TYR A 47 -11.62 -5.95 2.00
N ARG A 48 -12.28 -5.19 2.82
CA ARG A 48 -12.33 -3.73 2.71
C ARG A 48 -12.35 -3.09 4.08
N TRP A 49 -11.71 -1.96 4.17
CA TRP A 49 -11.68 -1.13 5.38
C TRP A 49 -12.04 0.28 4.95
N LEU A 50 -13.11 0.81 5.56
CA LEU A 50 -13.68 2.10 5.20
C LEU A 50 -13.26 3.16 6.22
N ASN A 51 -13.37 4.43 5.84
CA ASN A 51 -13.16 5.52 6.77
C ASN A 51 -14.31 5.56 7.80
N PRO A 52 -14.06 6.13 8.98
CA PRO A 52 -12.77 6.55 9.49
C PRO A 52 -11.92 5.37 9.97
N ASN A 53 -10.62 5.59 10.13
CA ASN A 53 -9.69 4.63 10.73
C ASN A 53 -9.38 3.38 9.90
N ALA A 54 -9.55 3.42 8.57
CA ALA A 54 -9.22 2.28 7.73
C ALA A 54 -7.78 1.78 7.93
N PRO A 55 -6.74 2.62 7.94
CA PRO A 55 -5.39 2.13 8.17
C PRO A 55 -5.19 1.42 9.50
N ALA A 56 -5.73 1.96 10.59
CA ALA A 56 -5.60 1.34 11.91
C ALA A 56 -6.34 0.01 11.97
N ASN A 57 -7.54 -0.05 11.40
CA ASN A 57 -8.35 -1.28 11.40
C ASN A 57 -7.72 -2.35 10.52
N TRP A 58 -7.16 -1.97 9.37
CA TRP A 58 -6.43 -2.90 8.51
C TRP A 58 -5.22 -3.47 9.23
N LEU A 59 -4.41 -2.64 9.91
CA LEU A 59 -3.25 -3.11 10.66
C LEU A 59 -3.64 -4.12 11.74
N ALA A 60 -4.76 -3.88 12.44
CA ALA A 60 -5.24 -4.79 13.47
C ALA A 60 -5.64 -6.14 12.87
N ASP A 61 -6.34 -6.14 11.74
CA ASP A 61 -6.78 -7.38 11.08
C ASP A 61 -5.61 -8.14 10.45
N VAL A 62 -4.64 -7.43 9.88
CA VAL A 62 -3.42 -8.06 9.36
C VAL A 62 -2.61 -8.72 10.48
N ALA A 63 -2.53 -8.07 11.65
CA ALA A 63 -1.84 -8.66 12.80
C ALA A 63 -2.47 -9.99 13.20
N LYS A 64 -3.80 -10.06 13.23
CA LYS A 64 -4.52 -11.32 13.53
C LYS A 64 -4.28 -12.37 12.45
N TRP A 65 -4.29 -11.96 11.19
CA TRP A 65 -4.03 -12.85 10.07
C TRP A 65 -2.62 -13.46 10.16
N ARG A 66 -1.62 -12.63 10.46
CA ARG A 66 -0.25 -13.11 10.67
C ARG A 66 -0.15 -14.14 11.78
N GLU A 67 -0.77 -13.84 12.91
CA GLU A 67 -0.77 -14.72 14.07
C GLU A 67 -1.46 -16.05 13.76
N ASN A 68 -2.63 -15.99 13.13
CA ASN A 68 -3.41 -17.19 12.82
C ASN A 68 -2.71 -18.11 11.83
N LEU A 69 -1.96 -17.57 10.89
CA LEU A 69 -1.24 -18.36 9.88
C LEU A 69 0.19 -18.75 10.31
N GLY A 70 0.72 -18.13 11.35
CA GLY A 70 2.10 -18.36 11.77
C GLY A 70 3.10 -17.69 10.83
N VAL A 71 2.81 -16.45 10.42
CA VAL A 71 3.71 -15.67 9.57
C VAL A 71 4.89 -15.16 10.39
N SER A 72 6.11 -15.47 9.96
CA SER A 72 7.33 -15.04 10.62
C SER A 72 8.11 -13.98 9.85
N TYR A 73 7.80 -13.80 8.57
CA TYR A 73 8.49 -12.84 7.71
C TYR A 73 7.58 -12.40 6.58
N GLU A 74 7.61 -11.11 6.29
CA GLU A 74 6.96 -10.53 5.12
C GLU A 74 7.84 -9.45 4.52
N HIS A 75 7.89 -9.39 3.21
CA HIS A 75 8.58 -8.32 2.49
C HIS A 75 7.89 -8.06 1.17
N LEU A 76 7.55 -6.80 0.93
CA LEU A 76 6.95 -6.36 -0.33
C LEU A 76 7.99 -5.58 -1.13
N SER A 77 8.27 -6.04 -2.35
CA SER A 77 9.05 -5.30 -3.34
C SER A 77 8.12 -4.85 -4.46
N TYR A 78 8.48 -3.80 -5.19
CA TYR A 78 7.60 -3.31 -6.23
C TYR A 78 8.36 -2.66 -7.37
N GLU A 79 7.68 -2.59 -8.52
CA GLU A 79 8.12 -1.84 -9.69
C GLU A 79 6.97 -0.93 -10.14
N MET A 80 7.29 0.31 -10.51
CA MET A 80 6.29 1.24 -11.02
C MET A 80 5.73 0.72 -12.35
N GLY A 81 4.40 0.67 -12.45
CA GLY A 81 3.72 0.29 -13.67
C GLY A 81 3.16 1.48 -14.41
N PHE A 82 2.18 2.15 -13.82
CA PHE A 82 1.49 3.28 -14.44
C PHE A 82 1.23 4.37 -13.42
N TRP A 83 1.27 5.62 -13.87
CA TRP A 83 0.89 6.74 -13.02
C TRP A 83 0.32 7.87 -13.85
N ASN A 84 -0.54 8.67 -13.23
CA ASN A 84 -1.12 9.86 -13.82
C ASN A 84 -1.43 10.88 -12.72
N VAL A 85 -1.16 12.15 -13.00
CA VAL A 85 -1.43 13.25 -12.06
C VAL A 85 -2.20 14.34 -12.80
N GLU A 86 -3.34 14.74 -12.25
CA GLU A 86 -4.13 15.86 -12.78
C GLU A 86 -4.60 16.74 -11.61
N GLY A 87 -4.12 18.00 -11.61
CA GLY A 87 -4.50 18.95 -10.56
C GLY A 87 -4.14 18.43 -9.18
N SER A 88 -5.13 18.29 -8.31
CA SER A 88 -4.96 17.81 -6.94
C SER A 88 -5.28 16.33 -6.78
N GLY A 89 -5.39 15.58 -7.87
CA GLY A 89 -5.62 14.14 -7.85
C GLY A 89 -4.52 13.37 -8.56
N ALA A 90 -4.26 12.15 -8.12
CA ALA A 90 -3.28 11.28 -8.76
C ALA A 90 -3.69 9.82 -8.64
N TYR A 91 -3.16 9.01 -9.54
CA TYR A 91 -3.42 7.57 -9.60
C TYR A 91 -2.12 6.86 -9.95
N ALA A 92 -1.86 5.72 -9.32
CA ALA A 92 -0.69 4.91 -9.66
C ALA A 92 -1.01 3.43 -9.47
N VAL A 93 -0.37 2.60 -10.30
CA VAL A 93 -0.41 1.15 -10.17
C VAL A 93 1.01 0.64 -10.19
N VAL A 94 1.38 -0.15 -9.19
CA VAL A 94 2.68 -0.78 -9.11
C VAL A 94 2.52 -2.30 -9.16
N ALA A 95 3.47 -2.98 -9.79
CA ALA A 95 3.55 -4.43 -9.74
C ALA A 95 4.30 -4.81 -8.46
N GLY A 96 3.70 -5.67 -7.64
CA GLY A 96 4.25 -6.04 -6.35
C GLY A 96 4.54 -7.52 -6.24
N THR A 97 5.57 -7.85 -5.46
CA THR A 97 5.87 -9.22 -5.06
C THR A 97 5.96 -9.25 -3.54
N LEU A 98 5.02 -9.97 -2.93
CA LEU A 98 5.01 -10.19 -1.49
C LEU A 98 5.64 -11.53 -1.20
N THR A 99 6.76 -11.51 -0.48
CA THR A 99 7.44 -12.71 0.00
C THR A 99 7.00 -12.95 1.44
N VAL A 100 6.46 -14.12 1.73
CA VAL A 100 5.91 -14.46 3.05
C VAL A 100 6.48 -15.78 3.49
N THR A 101 6.93 -15.85 4.75
CA THR A 101 7.33 -17.12 5.39
C THR A 101 6.25 -17.52 6.38
N ILE A 102 5.63 -18.66 6.13
CA ILE A 102 4.54 -19.23 6.94
C ILE A 102 5.01 -20.60 7.44
N LYS A 103 5.12 -20.73 8.77
CA LYS A 103 5.52 -22.01 9.41
C LYS A 103 6.79 -22.60 8.76
N GLY A 104 7.78 -21.74 8.52
CA GLY A 104 9.07 -22.16 7.98
C GLY A 104 9.11 -22.30 6.45
N GLN A 105 7.99 -22.13 5.76
CA GLN A 105 7.96 -22.19 4.29
C GLN A 105 7.80 -20.80 3.70
N THR A 106 8.69 -20.46 2.76
CA THR A 106 8.67 -19.15 2.11
C THR A 106 7.98 -19.28 0.75
N VAL A 107 6.99 -18.42 0.51
CA VAL A 107 6.24 -18.35 -0.74
C VAL A 107 6.24 -16.92 -1.25
N ALA A 108 6.15 -16.76 -2.57
CA ALA A 108 6.01 -15.45 -3.19
C ALA A 108 4.59 -15.31 -3.77
N ARG A 109 4.00 -14.14 -3.58
CA ARG A 109 2.69 -13.79 -4.11
C ARG A 109 2.86 -12.57 -5.00
N THR A 110 2.38 -12.63 -6.22
CA THR A 110 2.41 -11.48 -7.10
C THR A 110 1.05 -10.81 -7.13
N GLY A 111 1.07 -9.52 -7.41
CA GLY A 111 -0.14 -8.74 -7.51
C GLY A 111 0.16 -7.30 -7.93
N THR A 112 -0.86 -6.47 -7.84
CA THR A 112 -0.73 -5.04 -8.08
C THR A 112 -1.23 -4.27 -6.88
N LEU A 113 -0.58 -3.14 -6.61
CA LEU A 113 -1.12 -2.13 -5.70
C LEU A 113 -1.61 -0.97 -6.54
N ALA A 114 -2.88 -0.67 -6.41
CA ALA A 114 -3.47 0.51 -7.03
C ALA A 114 -3.69 1.58 -5.96
N TYR A 115 -3.32 2.80 -6.28
CA TYR A 115 -3.40 3.93 -5.38
C TYR A 115 -4.20 5.05 -6.00
N ALA A 116 -5.01 5.73 -5.18
CA ALA A 116 -5.52 7.05 -5.48
C ALA A 116 -4.98 8.02 -4.44
N PHE A 117 -4.56 9.18 -4.90
CA PHE A 117 -3.98 10.22 -4.03
C PHE A 117 -4.76 11.50 -4.21
N SER A 118 -4.82 12.32 -3.17
CA SER A 118 -5.29 13.70 -3.29
C SER A 118 -4.42 14.64 -2.48
N LYS A 119 -4.47 15.90 -2.88
CA LYS A 119 -3.70 16.96 -2.27
C LYS A 119 -4.62 17.81 -1.41
N HIS A 120 -4.32 17.85 -0.12
CA HIS A 120 -5.08 18.60 0.87
C HIS A 120 -4.14 19.63 1.50
N SER A 121 -4.47 20.92 1.36
CA SER A 121 -3.64 22.00 1.89
C SER A 121 -2.17 21.86 1.48
N ASP A 122 -1.95 21.62 0.19
CA ASP A 122 -0.62 21.42 -0.42
C ASP A 122 0.12 20.17 0.01
N VAL A 123 -0.56 19.24 0.71
CA VAL A 123 0.04 17.97 1.13
C VAL A 123 -0.67 16.81 0.43
N TRP A 124 0.09 15.98 -0.27
CA TRP A 124 -0.43 14.77 -0.89
C TRP A 124 -0.59 13.65 0.14
N LYS A 125 -1.71 12.94 0.04
CA LYS A 125 -2.00 11.77 0.88
C LYS A 125 -2.58 10.65 0.04
N ILE A 126 -2.47 9.42 0.52
CA ILE A 126 -3.14 8.26 -0.08
C ILE A 126 -4.60 8.26 0.37
N ASP A 127 -5.54 8.34 -0.59
CA ASP A 127 -6.97 8.27 -0.31
C ASP A 127 -7.53 6.87 -0.46
N ALA A 128 -6.91 6.05 -1.29
CA ALA A 128 -7.34 4.67 -1.48
C ALA A 128 -6.14 3.82 -1.88
N GLN A 129 -6.12 2.59 -1.40
CA GLN A 129 -5.11 1.62 -1.77
C GLN A 129 -5.77 0.26 -1.89
N ALA A 130 -5.44 -0.47 -2.95
CA ALA A 130 -5.99 -1.80 -3.19
C ALA A 130 -4.88 -2.76 -3.61
N TRP A 131 -4.79 -3.88 -2.91
CA TRP A 131 -3.95 -5.00 -3.32
C TRP A 131 -4.79 -5.95 -4.16
N GLY A 132 -4.36 -6.18 -5.41
CA GLY A 132 -4.99 -7.15 -6.30
C GLY A 132 -4.05 -8.33 -6.53
N ARG A 133 -4.30 -9.42 -5.84
CA ARG A 133 -3.46 -10.62 -5.92
C ARG A 133 -3.66 -11.32 -7.26
N THR A 134 -2.55 -11.73 -7.90
CA THR A 134 -2.56 -12.40 -9.21
C THR A 134 -1.95 -13.80 -9.17
N SER A 135 -1.43 -14.22 -8.04
CA SER A 135 -0.90 -15.59 -7.92
C SER A 135 -1.13 -16.23 -6.57
#